data_a9b41be0bf8b6c3e89b573bfbb14338a
#
_entry.id   a9b41be0bf8b6c3e89b573bfbb14338a
#
_cell.length_a   1.000
_cell.length_b   1.000
_cell.length_c   1.000
_cell.angle_alpha   90.00
_cell.angle_beta   90.00
_cell.angle_gamma   90.00
#
_symmetry.space_group_name_H-M   'P 1'
#
loop_
_entity.id
_entity.type
_entity.pdbx_description
1 polymer ?
#
loop_
_entity_poly.entity_id
_entity_poly.type
_entity_poly.pdbx_seq_one_letter_code
_entity_poly.pdbx_strand_id
1 'polypeptide(L)'
;MLVRFPALAAAFLFMLVLAGTPVRAEEIKVIGAFDNWTAYETSQAGKKLCYMASEPKKSEGKYKKRGRIYAMVSHRPSTKVTNVVSLHAGYKYKEGSTVEVTIGGHKFTLFTHGDTAWASEPADDRALVKAMRGGSKMVVRGVSWRGTKTKDTYSLLGFTAAHRGIGKACGVK
;
A
#
# COMPACT_ATOMS: atom_id res chain seq x y z
N MET A 1 85.59 2.47 13.11
CA MET A 1 84.92 1.67 12.05
C MET A 1 83.46 1.48 12.53
N LEU A 2 82.55 2.36 12.11
CA LEU A 2 81.13 2.33 12.54
C LEU A 2 80.30 1.61 11.46
N VAL A 3 79.71 0.51 11.80
CA VAL A 3 78.71 -0.20 10.94
C VAL A 3 77.31 0.29 11.26
N ARG A 4 76.68 0.96 10.28
CA ARG A 4 75.27 1.38 10.34
C ARG A 4 74.37 0.27 9.79
N PHE A 5 73.41 -0.21 10.59
CA PHE A 5 72.32 -1.05 10.12
C PHE A 5 71.11 -0.19 9.74
N PRO A 6 70.45 -0.42 8.58
CA PRO A 6 69.20 0.26 8.23
C PRO A 6 68.02 -0.45 8.90
N ALA A 7 67.13 0.34 9.53
CA ALA A 7 65.85 -0.10 10.06
C ALA A 7 64.82 -0.29 8.93
N LEU A 8 64.34 -1.52 8.72
CA LEU A 8 63.20 -1.81 7.87
C LEU A 8 61.91 -1.49 8.64
N ALA A 9 61.22 -0.43 8.20
CA ALA A 9 59.85 -0.11 8.66
C ALA A 9 58.87 -0.98 7.88
N ALA A 10 58.27 -1.99 8.54
CA ALA A 10 57.17 -2.77 8.00
C ALA A 10 55.86 -2.01 8.19
N ALA A 11 55.33 -1.43 7.09
CA ALA A 11 54.00 -0.82 7.06
C ALA A 11 52.94 -1.91 6.98
N PHE A 12 52.20 -2.14 8.09
CA PHE A 12 51.02 -3.00 8.13
C PHE A 12 49.84 -2.25 7.55
N LEU A 13 49.45 -2.59 6.32
CA LEU A 13 48.25 -2.07 5.66
C LEU A 13 47.02 -2.79 6.24
N PHE A 14 46.31 -2.16 7.16
CA PHE A 14 45.08 -2.70 7.76
C PHE A 14 43.94 -2.55 6.75
N MET A 15 43.63 -3.62 6.00
CA MET A 15 42.53 -3.66 5.04
C MET A 15 41.21 -3.76 5.82
N LEU A 16 40.49 -2.62 5.96
CA LEU A 16 39.18 -2.56 6.58
C LEU A 16 38.15 -3.20 5.64
N VAL A 17 37.80 -4.46 5.86
CA VAL A 17 36.76 -5.17 5.14
C VAL A 17 35.41 -4.63 5.64
N LEU A 18 34.79 -3.71 4.90
CA LEU A 18 33.41 -3.29 5.09
C LEU A 18 32.49 -4.48 4.76
N ALA A 19 32.11 -5.25 5.77
CA ALA A 19 31.07 -6.27 5.65
C ALA A 19 29.72 -5.56 5.43
N GLY A 20 29.35 -5.33 4.18
CA GLY A 20 28.02 -4.84 3.81
C GLY A 20 26.99 -5.90 4.23
N THR A 21 26.07 -5.55 5.15
CA THR A 21 24.92 -6.41 5.47
C THR A 21 24.06 -6.56 4.21
N PRO A 22 23.72 -7.80 3.79
CA PRO A 22 22.86 -7.98 2.64
C PRO A 22 21.49 -7.37 2.92
N VAL A 23 21.09 -6.37 2.15
CA VAL A 23 19.72 -5.85 2.13
C VAL A 23 18.85 -6.95 1.53
N ARG A 24 18.15 -7.69 2.38
CA ARG A 24 17.19 -8.71 1.95
C ARG A 24 15.97 -7.99 1.39
N ALA A 25 15.70 -8.15 0.10
CA ALA A 25 14.46 -7.68 -0.50
C ALA A 25 13.27 -8.34 0.22
N GLU A 26 12.28 -7.54 0.60
CA GLU A 26 11.06 -8.06 1.24
C GLU A 26 10.29 -8.91 0.22
N GLU A 27 10.14 -10.20 0.52
CA GLU A 27 9.43 -11.13 -0.35
C GLU A 27 7.92 -10.90 -0.28
N ILE A 28 7.27 -10.73 -1.44
CA ILE A 28 5.82 -10.61 -1.55
C ILE A 28 5.27 -11.97 -1.97
N LYS A 29 4.53 -12.61 -1.07
CA LYS A 29 3.85 -13.88 -1.30
C LYS A 29 2.40 -13.63 -1.73
N VAL A 30 1.98 -14.18 -2.86
CA VAL A 30 0.59 -14.19 -3.28
C VAL A 30 -0.16 -15.24 -2.47
N ILE A 31 -1.20 -14.83 -1.71
CA ILE A 31 -2.10 -15.72 -0.97
C ILE A 31 -3.11 -16.35 -1.94
N GLY A 32 -3.63 -15.57 -2.87
CA GLY A 32 -4.56 -16.01 -3.90
C GLY A 32 -5.14 -14.85 -4.70
N ALA A 33 -5.65 -15.18 -5.89
CA ALA A 33 -6.43 -14.29 -6.73
C ALA A 33 -7.91 -14.68 -6.62
N PHE A 34 -8.76 -13.69 -6.37
CA PHE A 34 -10.20 -13.82 -6.13
C PHE A 34 -10.93 -12.84 -7.04
N ASP A 35 -11.27 -13.28 -8.23
CA ASP A 35 -11.90 -12.46 -9.28
C ASP A 35 -11.15 -11.15 -9.55
N ASN A 36 -11.62 -10.03 -9.01
CA ASN A 36 -11.02 -8.70 -9.22
C ASN A 36 -10.07 -8.26 -8.09
N TRP A 37 -9.84 -9.11 -7.09
CA TRP A 37 -9.01 -8.81 -5.94
C TRP A 37 -7.92 -9.86 -5.78
N THR A 38 -6.68 -9.42 -5.55
CA THR A 38 -5.57 -10.32 -5.24
C THR A 38 -5.10 -10.04 -3.82
N ALA A 39 -4.91 -11.12 -3.05
CA ALA A 39 -4.45 -11.07 -1.67
C ALA A 39 -2.96 -11.43 -1.59
N TYR A 40 -2.24 -10.73 -0.72
CA TYR A 40 -0.79 -10.82 -0.56
C TYR A 40 -0.39 -10.86 0.91
N GLU A 41 0.71 -11.51 1.20
CA GLU A 41 1.44 -11.46 2.46
C GLU A 41 2.86 -10.98 2.18
N THR A 42 3.36 -10.09 3.02
CA THR A 42 4.76 -9.60 2.98
C THR A 42 5.20 -9.21 4.38
N SER A 43 6.43 -8.77 4.51
CA SER A 43 6.89 -8.07 5.71
C SER A 43 7.25 -6.62 5.37
N GLN A 44 7.08 -5.73 6.30
CA GLN A 44 7.51 -4.34 6.21
C GLN A 44 8.34 -4.02 7.45
N ALA A 45 9.63 -3.73 7.26
CA ALA A 45 10.58 -3.58 8.37
C ALA A 45 10.54 -4.77 9.36
N GLY A 46 10.52 -6.00 8.83
CA GLY A 46 10.46 -7.25 9.60
C GLY A 46 9.10 -7.55 10.26
N LYS A 47 8.09 -6.71 10.05
CA LYS A 47 6.73 -6.89 10.62
C LYS A 47 5.76 -7.38 9.55
N LYS A 48 4.98 -8.40 9.89
CA LYS A 48 3.98 -8.99 8.97
C LYS A 48 2.97 -7.95 8.51
N LEU A 49 2.71 -7.93 7.19
CA LEU A 49 1.70 -7.14 6.51
C LEU A 49 0.93 -8.06 5.56
N CYS A 50 -0.39 -8.14 5.73
CA CYS A 50 -1.27 -8.79 4.77
C CYS A 50 -2.14 -7.73 4.12
N TYR A 51 -2.22 -7.75 2.81
CA TYR A 51 -3.03 -6.79 2.08
C TYR A 51 -3.69 -7.44 0.87
N MET A 52 -4.74 -6.81 0.41
CA MET A 52 -5.40 -7.15 -0.84
C MET A 52 -5.54 -5.90 -1.69
N ALA A 53 -5.46 -6.05 -3.01
CA ALA A 53 -5.54 -4.93 -3.94
C ALA A 53 -6.38 -5.27 -5.16
N SER A 54 -6.95 -4.21 -5.76
CA SER A 54 -7.70 -4.28 -7.01
C SER A 54 -7.46 -3.03 -7.83
N GLU A 55 -7.45 -3.15 -9.16
CA GLU A 55 -7.44 -2.03 -10.08
C GLU A 55 -8.87 -1.70 -10.54
N PRO A 56 -9.16 -0.44 -10.89
CA PRO A 56 -10.50 -0.06 -11.35
C PRO A 56 -10.81 -0.70 -12.70
N LYS A 57 -12.06 -1.08 -12.91
CA LYS A 57 -12.57 -1.55 -14.21
C LYS A 57 -12.78 -0.41 -15.20
N LYS A 58 -12.99 0.80 -14.69
CA LYS A 58 -13.15 2.01 -15.50
C LYS A 58 -12.55 3.20 -14.76
N SER A 59 -11.79 4.02 -15.50
CA SER A 59 -11.20 5.26 -15.00
C SER A 59 -11.56 6.40 -15.95
N GLU A 60 -12.24 7.42 -15.42
CA GLU A 60 -12.78 8.54 -16.17
C GLU A 60 -12.20 9.87 -15.64
N GLY A 61 -11.99 10.83 -16.55
CA GLY A 61 -11.49 12.18 -16.24
C GLY A 61 -10.76 12.78 -17.44
N LYS A 62 -10.64 14.10 -17.48
CA LYS A 62 -9.91 14.83 -18.54
C LYS A 62 -8.41 14.92 -18.18
N TYR A 63 -7.68 13.82 -18.27
CA TYR A 63 -6.24 13.76 -18.01
C TYR A 63 -5.46 13.17 -19.20
N LYS A 64 -4.23 13.66 -19.42
CA LYS A 64 -3.34 13.15 -20.48
C LYS A 64 -2.57 11.89 -20.04
N LYS A 65 -2.12 11.85 -18.77
CA LYS A 65 -1.35 10.76 -18.19
C LYS A 65 -1.71 10.60 -16.71
N ARG A 66 -1.75 9.36 -16.24
CA ARG A 66 -2.03 8.97 -14.87
C ARG A 66 -1.14 7.79 -14.48
N GLY A 67 -0.64 7.73 -13.26
CA GLY A 67 0.08 6.60 -12.71
C GLY A 67 -0.84 5.42 -12.41
N ARG A 68 -0.31 4.40 -11.69
CA ARG A 68 -1.12 3.25 -11.27
C ARG A 68 -2.24 3.69 -10.33
N ILE A 69 -3.40 3.10 -10.54
CA ILE A 69 -4.62 3.37 -9.79
C ILE A 69 -5.05 2.06 -9.14
N TYR A 70 -5.17 2.03 -7.82
CA TYR A 70 -5.62 0.83 -7.12
C TYR A 70 -6.26 1.15 -5.78
N ALA A 71 -7.15 0.27 -5.34
CA ALA A 71 -7.66 0.22 -3.99
C ALA A 71 -6.95 -0.89 -3.23
N MET A 72 -6.64 -0.66 -1.95
CA MET A 72 -5.98 -1.63 -1.08
C MET A 72 -6.68 -1.69 0.27
N VAL A 73 -6.78 -2.88 0.84
CA VAL A 73 -7.15 -3.10 2.24
C VAL A 73 -6.04 -3.87 2.92
N SER A 74 -5.61 -3.43 4.09
CA SER A 74 -4.46 -4.02 4.79
C SER A 74 -4.69 -4.30 6.27
N HIS A 75 -3.94 -5.29 6.78
CA HIS A 75 -3.82 -5.66 8.19
C HIS A 75 -2.36 -5.62 8.62
N ARG A 76 -2.09 -5.02 9.78
CA ARG A 76 -0.78 -4.96 10.45
C ARG A 76 -0.91 -5.54 11.87
N PRO A 77 -0.78 -6.86 12.05
CA PRO A 77 -1.02 -7.53 13.35
C PRO A 77 -0.13 -7.00 14.48
N SER A 78 1.14 -6.67 14.16
CA SER A 78 2.12 -6.19 15.13
C SER A 78 1.71 -4.88 15.82
N THR A 79 0.90 -4.07 15.17
CA THR A 79 0.36 -2.79 15.70
C THR A 79 -1.14 -2.86 16.00
N LYS A 80 -1.75 -4.05 15.86
CA LYS A 80 -3.20 -4.29 15.99
C LYS A 80 -4.06 -3.42 15.05
N VAL A 81 -3.45 -2.90 13.98
CA VAL A 81 -4.14 -2.09 12.96
C VAL A 81 -4.72 -3.01 11.90
N THR A 82 -6.04 -2.93 11.69
CA THR A 82 -6.77 -3.82 10.78
C THR A 82 -7.75 -3.05 9.91
N ASN A 83 -8.08 -3.61 8.74
CA ASN A 83 -9.07 -3.07 7.81
C ASN A 83 -8.72 -1.69 7.22
N VAL A 84 -7.46 -1.28 7.23
CA VAL A 84 -7.08 0.02 6.67
C VAL A 84 -7.32 0.04 5.17
N VAL A 85 -8.23 0.91 4.73
CA VAL A 85 -8.54 1.13 3.32
C VAL A 85 -7.70 2.28 2.80
N SER A 86 -6.99 2.07 1.70
CA SER A 86 -6.27 3.12 0.99
C SER A 86 -6.62 3.12 -0.50
N LEU A 87 -6.86 4.30 -1.04
CA LEU A 87 -7.22 4.50 -2.44
C LEU A 87 -6.15 5.34 -3.13
N HIS A 88 -5.39 4.70 -4.01
CA HIS A 88 -4.30 5.33 -4.75
C HIS A 88 -4.80 5.84 -6.09
N ALA A 89 -4.68 7.16 -6.30
CA ALA A 89 -5.25 7.81 -7.47
C ALA A 89 -4.34 7.84 -8.70
N GLY A 90 -3.03 7.55 -8.54
CA GLY A 90 -2.04 7.70 -9.60
C GLY A 90 -1.75 9.16 -9.98
N TYR A 91 -2.14 10.10 -9.14
CA TYR A 91 -1.81 11.53 -9.18
C TYR A 91 -1.84 12.12 -7.76
N LYS A 92 -1.15 13.23 -7.53
CA LYS A 92 -1.29 13.97 -6.27
C LYS A 92 -2.67 14.63 -6.21
N TYR A 93 -3.40 14.40 -5.11
CA TYR A 93 -4.67 15.07 -4.88
C TYR A 93 -4.48 16.58 -4.69
N LYS A 94 -5.55 17.34 -4.97
CA LYS A 94 -5.59 18.76 -4.62
C LYS A 94 -5.52 18.89 -3.10
N GLU A 95 -4.64 19.76 -2.60
CA GLU A 95 -4.47 20.00 -1.17
C GLU A 95 -5.80 20.42 -0.52
N GLY A 96 -6.07 19.88 0.66
CA GLY A 96 -7.32 20.10 1.39
C GLY A 96 -8.57 19.48 0.74
N SER A 97 -8.44 18.75 -0.38
CA SER A 97 -9.59 18.06 -0.98
C SER A 97 -9.88 16.73 -0.28
N THR A 98 -11.10 16.26 -0.45
CA THR A 98 -11.52 14.93 0.00
C THR A 98 -11.85 14.04 -1.20
N VAL A 99 -11.96 12.74 -0.94
CA VAL A 99 -12.43 11.73 -1.88
C VAL A 99 -13.79 11.23 -1.44
N GLU A 100 -14.75 11.23 -2.36
CA GLU A 100 -16.06 10.60 -2.16
C GLU A 100 -16.00 9.15 -2.65
N VAL A 101 -16.41 8.22 -1.79
CA VAL A 101 -16.61 6.81 -2.14
C VAL A 101 -18.09 6.48 -2.04
N THR A 102 -18.65 5.87 -3.08
CA THR A 102 -20.05 5.44 -3.11
C THR A 102 -20.12 3.93 -3.33
N ILE A 103 -20.85 3.23 -2.47
CA ILE A 103 -21.09 1.78 -2.54
C ILE A 103 -22.55 1.51 -2.21
N GLY A 104 -23.34 0.99 -3.18
CA GLY A 104 -24.74 0.60 -2.92
C GLY A 104 -25.59 1.69 -2.27
N GLY A 105 -25.42 2.95 -2.61
CA GLY A 105 -26.14 4.09 -2.01
C GLY A 105 -25.49 4.67 -0.75
N HIS A 106 -24.58 3.99 -0.09
CA HIS A 106 -23.79 4.54 1.02
C HIS A 106 -22.68 5.44 0.49
N LYS A 107 -22.49 6.59 1.15
CA LYS A 107 -21.42 7.56 0.84
C LYS A 107 -20.42 7.63 2.00
N PHE A 108 -19.14 7.65 1.65
CA PHE A 108 -18.03 7.82 2.58
C PHE A 108 -17.15 8.96 2.09
N THR A 109 -16.61 9.75 3.02
CA THR A 109 -15.67 10.82 2.73
C THR A 109 -14.32 10.46 3.32
N LEU A 110 -13.29 10.45 2.49
CA LEU A 110 -11.93 10.13 2.88
C LEU A 110 -11.07 11.40 2.79
N PHE A 111 -10.11 11.56 3.71
CA PHE A 111 -9.10 12.61 3.60
C PHE A 111 -8.00 12.19 2.62
N THR A 112 -7.28 13.18 2.09
CA THR A 112 -6.20 12.94 1.12
C THR A 112 -4.86 13.42 1.63
N HIS A 113 -3.82 12.65 1.34
CA HIS A 113 -2.43 13.06 1.52
C HIS A 113 -1.58 12.50 0.37
N GLY A 114 -0.83 13.37 -0.32
CA GLY A 114 -0.09 12.95 -1.51
C GLY A 114 -1.02 12.43 -2.61
N ASP A 115 -0.83 11.20 -3.02
CA ASP A 115 -1.61 10.52 -4.07
C ASP A 115 -2.63 9.50 -3.52
N THR A 116 -2.80 9.46 -2.22
CA THR A 116 -3.60 8.45 -1.54
C THR A 116 -4.69 9.07 -0.66
N ALA A 117 -5.84 8.39 -0.58
CA ALA A 117 -6.95 8.75 0.30
C ALA A 117 -7.18 7.65 1.34
N TRP A 118 -7.52 8.04 2.59
CA TRP A 118 -7.78 7.16 3.74
C TRP A 118 -9.02 7.60 4.52
N ALA A 119 -9.60 6.66 5.25
CA ALA A 119 -10.58 6.96 6.28
C ALA A 119 -9.91 7.70 7.45
N SER A 120 -10.66 8.59 8.10
CA SER A 120 -10.12 9.39 9.22
C SER A 120 -9.97 8.57 10.50
N GLU A 121 -10.89 7.63 10.72
CA GLU A 121 -10.95 6.85 11.95
C GLU A 121 -11.06 5.33 11.66
N PRO A 122 -10.58 4.47 12.55
CA PRO A 122 -10.72 3.01 12.39
C PRO A 122 -12.18 2.53 12.30
N ALA A 123 -13.14 3.30 12.83
CA ALA A 123 -14.56 3.01 12.70
C ALA A 123 -15.05 3.19 11.26
N ASP A 124 -14.54 4.22 10.57
CA ASP A 124 -14.87 4.51 9.17
C ASP A 124 -14.29 3.43 8.24
N ASP A 125 -13.06 2.98 8.50
CA ASP A 125 -12.47 1.85 7.79
C ASP A 125 -13.34 0.59 7.91
N ARG A 126 -13.80 0.26 9.12
CA ARG A 126 -14.69 -0.89 9.35
C ARG A 126 -16.03 -0.74 8.62
N ALA A 127 -16.61 0.46 8.64
CA ALA A 127 -17.87 0.74 7.94
C ALA A 127 -17.70 0.62 6.42
N LEU A 128 -16.59 1.14 5.89
CA LEU A 128 -16.26 1.05 4.47
C LEU A 128 -16.03 -0.42 4.03
N VAL A 129 -15.23 -1.18 4.78
CA VAL A 129 -15.02 -2.62 4.52
C VAL A 129 -16.34 -3.40 4.60
N LYS A 130 -17.22 -3.09 5.57
CA LYS A 130 -18.55 -3.71 5.66
C LYS A 130 -19.39 -3.43 4.40
N ALA A 131 -19.40 -2.20 3.92
CA ALA A 131 -20.08 -1.83 2.68
C ALA A 131 -19.46 -2.52 1.45
N MET A 132 -18.13 -2.61 1.37
CA MET A 132 -17.43 -3.30 0.29
C MET A 132 -17.75 -4.80 0.26
N ARG A 133 -17.91 -5.46 1.41
CA ARG A 133 -18.31 -6.88 1.49
C ARG A 133 -19.73 -7.15 0.99
N GLY A 134 -20.65 -6.20 1.16
CA GLY A 134 -22.05 -6.33 0.75
C GLY A 134 -22.36 -5.71 -0.61
N GLY A 135 -21.42 -4.95 -1.18
CA GLY A 135 -21.61 -4.24 -2.44
C GLY A 135 -21.14 -5.03 -3.65
N SER A 136 -21.58 -4.64 -4.83
CA SER A 136 -21.09 -5.20 -6.11
C SER A 136 -20.12 -4.25 -6.81
N LYS A 137 -20.21 -2.96 -6.52
CA LYS A 137 -19.44 -1.88 -7.16
C LYS A 137 -19.10 -0.78 -6.18
N MET A 138 -17.87 -0.27 -6.28
CA MET A 138 -17.40 0.92 -5.57
C MET A 138 -17.05 2.00 -6.59
N VAL A 139 -17.55 3.22 -6.38
CA VAL A 139 -17.23 4.39 -7.20
C VAL A 139 -16.45 5.38 -6.35
N VAL A 140 -15.28 5.77 -6.82
CA VAL A 140 -14.37 6.70 -6.16
C VAL A 140 -14.27 7.99 -6.98
N ARG A 141 -14.52 9.14 -6.36
CA ARG A 141 -14.41 10.46 -6.99
C ARG A 141 -13.38 11.30 -6.25
N GLY A 142 -12.44 11.86 -7.01
CA GLY A 142 -11.41 12.72 -6.46
C GLY A 142 -11.07 13.87 -7.40
N VAL A 143 -10.22 14.79 -6.90
CA VAL A 143 -9.74 15.95 -7.66
C VAL A 143 -8.21 15.98 -7.60
N SER A 144 -7.56 16.02 -8.77
CA SER A 144 -6.10 16.12 -8.85
C SER A 144 -5.63 17.53 -8.46
N TRP A 145 -4.34 17.67 -8.12
CA TRP A 145 -3.72 18.98 -7.85
C TRP A 145 -3.89 20.00 -8.98
N ARG A 146 -4.12 19.54 -10.23
CA ARG A 146 -4.43 20.36 -11.39
C ARG A 146 -5.92 20.71 -11.54
N GLY A 147 -6.76 20.31 -10.58
CA GLY A 147 -8.21 20.55 -10.64
C GLY A 147 -8.98 19.54 -11.51
N THR A 148 -8.33 18.53 -12.07
CA THR A 148 -9.02 17.51 -12.87
C THR A 148 -9.86 16.61 -11.97
N LYS A 149 -11.18 16.59 -12.20
CA LYS A 149 -12.10 15.65 -11.54
C LYS A 149 -11.94 14.26 -12.17
N THR A 150 -11.86 13.24 -11.35
CA THR A 150 -11.77 11.84 -11.78
C THR A 150 -12.87 11.01 -11.14
N LYS A 151 -13.20 9.91 -11.81
CA LYS A 151 -14.12 8.90 -11.32
C LYS A 151 -13.59 7.52 -11.68
N ASP A 152 -13.30 6.72 -10.67
CA ASP A 152 -12.81 5.35 -10.81
C ASP A 152 -13.88 4.38 -10.33
N THR A 153 -14.14 3.33 -11.10
CA THR A 153 -15.15 2.33 -10.79
C THR A 153 -14.48 0.98 -10.59
N TYR A 154 -14.59 0.44 -9.38
CA TYR A 154 -14.06 -0.87 -9.00
C TYR A 154 -15.17 -1.90 -8.93
N SER A 155 -14.87 -3.14 -9.35
CA SER A 155 -15.71 -4.30 -9.04
C SER A 155 -15.40 -4.78 -7.62
N LEU A 156 -16.42 -5.13 -6.87
CA LEU A 156 -16.27 -5.74 -5.54
C LEU A 156 -16.43 -7.27 -5.60
N LEU A 157 -16.55 -7.85 -6.80
CA LEU A 157 -16.55 -9.29 -6.99
C LEU A 157 -15.21 -9.88 -6.52
N GLY A 158 -15.25 -10.88 -5.64
CA GLY A 158 -14.08 -11.48 -5.01
C GLY A 158 -13.59 -10.77 -3.73
N PHE A 159 -14.08 -9.55 -3.42
CA PHE A 159 -13.63 -8.78 -2.24
C PHE A 159 -13.73 -9.59 -0.94
N THR A 160 -14.89 -10.20 -0.66
CA THR A 160 -15.11 -10.94 0.60
C THR A 160 -14.19 -12.14 0.73
N ALA A 161 -13.90 -12.84 -0.36
CA ALA A 161 -12.99 -13.99 -0.37
C ALA A 161 -11.53 -13.54 -0.15
N ALA A 162 -11.08 -12.49 -0.85
CA ALA A 162 -9.76 -11.91 -0.68
C ALA A 162 -9.55 -11.35 0.76
N HIS A 163 -10.56 -10.64 1.30
CA HIS A 163 -10.54 -10.10 2.67
C HIS A 163 -10.41 -11.22 3.72
N ARG A 164 -11.13 -12.32 3.54
CA ARG A 164 -10.99 -13.52 4.38
C ARG A 164 -9.60 -14.12 4.26
N GLY A 165 -9.02 -14.14 3.04
CA GLY A 165 -7.66 -14.61 2.78
C GLY A 165 -6.60 -13.83 3.58
N ILE A 166 -6.62 -12.49 3.52
CA ILE A 166 -5.69 -11.66 4.29
C ILE A 166 -5.95 -11.74 5.80
N GLY A 167 -7.21 -11.86 6.23
CA GLY A 167 -7.57 -12.08 7.63
C GLY A 167 -6.95 -13.36 8.17
N LYS A 168 -7.13 -14.49 7.46
CA LYS A 168 -6.54 -15.78 7.84
C LYS A 168 -5.00 -15.71 7.90
N ALA A 169 -4.36 -15.11 6.90
CA ALA A 169 -2.91 -15.00 6.82
C ALA A 169 -2.33 -14.16 7.97
N CYS A 170 -3.03 -13.10 8.38
CA CYS A 170 -2.61 -12.21 9.47
C CYS A 170 -3.22 -12.56 10.85
N GLY A 171 -3.99 -13.66 11.00
CA GLY A 171 -4.64 -14.03 12.26
C GLY A 171 -5.69 -13.02 12.75
N VAL A 172 -6.30 -12.28 11.81
CA VAL A 172 -7.37 -11.29 12.08
C VAL A 172 -8.73 -11.96 11.83
N LYS A 173 -9.64 -11.86 12.80
CA LYS A 173 -11.01 -12.40 12.72
C LYS A 173 -11.99 -11.40 12.10
#